data_ff670d8aa5ee9ea86346b71ec94fa17d
#
_entry.id   ff670d8aa5ee9ea86346b71ec94fa17d
#
_cell.length_a   1.000
_cell.length_b   1.000
_cell.length_c   1.000
_cell.angle_alpha   90.00
_cell.angle_beta   90.00
_cell.angle_gamma   90.00
#
_symmetry.space_group_name_H-M   'P 1'
#
loop_
_entity.id
_entity.type
_entity.pdbx_description
1 polymer ?
#
loop_
_entity_poly.entity_id
_entity_poly.type
_entity_poly.pdbx_seq_one_letter_code
_entity_poly.pdbx_strand_id
1 'polypeptide(L)'
;MLDRQAYPLEIARKVLKPETINDVRSGGYTSLGYSILDRWALNSPEELKKLEAMGTLDLLVTLDQQATIENRALSSETSRQASLRGMSDSEILESMGIDMSLKTTG
;
A
#
# COMPACT_ATOMS: atom_id res chain seq x y z
N MET A 1 13.85 -19.93 7.20
CA MET A 1 13.30 -19.43 7.06
C MET A 1 13.16 -18.48 7.07
N LEU A 2 13.03 -18.46 6.60
CA LEU A 2 12.85 -17.67 6.49
C LEU A 2 12.14 -16.92 6.57
N ASP A 3 11.79 -17.12 6.64
CA ASP A 3 10.96 -16.45 6.66
C ASP A 3 10.79 -15.48 7.31
N ARG A 4 11.06 -14.91 7.38
CA ARG A 4 10.97 -13.87 7.78
C ARG A 4 10.36 -12.97 6.96
N GLN A 5 9.89 -13.14 6.04
CA GLN A 5 9.06 -12.32 5.30
C GLN A 5 7.71 -12.27 5.90
N ALA A 6 7.15 -11.06 6.14
CA ALA A 6 5.79 -10.91 6.61
C ALA A 6 4.85 -11.46 5.55
N TYR A 7 3.81 -12.13 5.96
CA TYR A 7 2.77 -12.54 5.04
C TYR A 7 2.06 -11.30 4.50
N PRO A 8 1.61 -11.33 3.24
CA PRO A 8 0.84 -10.21 2.71
C PRO A 8 -0.36 -9.91 3.60
N LEU A 9 -0.58 -8.62 3.86
CA LEU A 9 -1.69 -8.14 4.68
C LEU A 9 -1.58 -8.52 6.15
N GLU A 10 -0.39 -8.90 6.60
CA GLU A 10 -0.17 -9.29 7.98
C GLU A 10 -0.52 -8.15 8.94
N ILE A 11 -0.14 -6.93 8.62
CA ILE A 11 -0.42 -5.77 9.46
C ILE A 11 -1.85 -5.29 9.23
N ALA A 12 -2.28 -5.25 7.98
CA ALA A 12 -3.61 -4.76 7.63
C ALA A 12 -4.72 -5.56 8.30
N ARG A 13 -4.55 -6.88 8.40
CA ARG A 13 -5.60 -7.71 8.97
C ARG A 13 -5.79 -7.50 10.47
N LYS A 14 -4.84 -6.83 11.11
CA LYS A 14 -4.97 -6.49 12.53
C LYS A 14 -5.78 -5.22 12.72
N VAL A 15 -5.94 -4.43 11.66
CA VAL A 15 -6.63 -3.16 11.70
C VAL A 15 -8.00 -3.27 11.04
N LEU A 16 -8.09 -3.98 9.92
CA LEU A 16 -9.30 -4.07 9.12
C LEU A 16 -10.09 -5.33 9.45
N LYS A 17 -11.38 -5.29 9.13
CA LYS A 17 -12.26 -6.44 9.34
C LYS A 17 -11.92 -7.56 8.37
N PRO A 18 -12.19 -8.83 8.75
CA PRO A 18 -11.93 -9.95 7.85
C PRO A 18 -12.63 -9.82 6.50
N GLU A 19 -13.85 -9.29 6.48
CA GLU A 19 -14.58 -9.09 5.23
C GLU A 19 -13.85 -8.14 4.30
N THR A 20 -13.31 -7.07 4.86
CA THR A 20 -12.55 -6.09 4.08
C THR A 20 -11.28 -6.72 3.51
N ILE A 21 -10.59 -7.51 4.31
CA ILE A 21 -9.39 -8.22 3.87
C ILE A 21 -9.73 -9.18 2.72
N ASN A 22 -10.85 -9.89 2.84
CA ASN A 22 -11.28 -10.81 1.78
C ASN A 22 -11.57 -10.05 0.49
N ASP A 23 -12.19 -8.88 0.60
CA ASP A 23 -12.48 -8.07 -0.59
C ASP A 23 -11.20 -7.60 -1.26
N VAL A 24 -10.19 -7.23 -0.46
CA VAL A 24 -8.90 -6.83 -1.00
C VAL A 24 -8.24 -8.00 -1.74
N ARG A 25 -8.28 -9.19 -1.14
CA ARG A 25 -7.68 -10.38 -1.75
C ARG A 25 -8.36 -10.74 -3.06
N SER A 26 -9.66 -10.48 -3.14
CA SER A 26 -10.43 -10.78 -4.35
C SER A 26 -10.26 -9.74 -5.43
N GLY A 27 -9.63 -8.62 -5.13
CA GLY A 27 -9.53 -7.50 -6.05
C GLY A 27 -8.43 -7.61 -7.09
N GLY A 28 -7.62 -8.66 -7.05
CA GLY A 28 -6.58 -8.86 -8.04
C GLY A 28 -5.35 -7.99 -7.85
N TYR A 29 -5.12 -7.50 -6.64
CA TYR A 29 -3.97 -6.66 -6.38
C TYR A 29 -2.68 -7.46 -6.38
N THR A 30 -1.59 -6.77 -6.75
CA THR A 30 -0.26 -7.34 -6.70
C THR A 30 0.32 -7.17 -5.30
N SER A 31 1.55 -7.67 -5.11
CA SER A 31 2.23 -7.49 -3.83
C SER A 31 2.44 -6.01 -3.49
N LEU A 32 2.54 -5.14 -4.51
CA LEU A 32 2.65 -3.70 -4.25
C LEU A 32 1.39 -3.18 -3.57
N GLY A 33 0.21 -3.57 -4.04
CA GLY A 33 -1.04 -3.15 -3.41
C GLY A 33 -1.13 -3.61 -1.97
N TYR A 34 -0.74 -4.86 -1.71
CA TYR A 34 -0.75 -5.39 -0.35
C TYR A 34 0.24 -4.64 0.54
N SER A 35 1.41 -4.31 0.02
CA SER A 35 2.41 -3.54 0.76
C SER A 35 1.91 -2.15 1.13
N ILE A 36 1.19 -1.50 0.22
CA ILE A 36 0.62 -0.19 0.47
C ILE A 36 -0.37 -0.27 1.61
N LEU A 37 -1.25 -1.27 1.58
CA LEU A 37 -2.26 -1.42 2.62
C LEU A 37 -1.63 -1.70 3.98
N ASP A 38 -0.61 -2.57 4.01
CA ASP A 38 0.11 -2.84 5.25
C ASP A 38 0.82 -1.60 5.76
N ARG A 39 1.39 -0.80 4.87
CA ARG A 39 2.06 0.43 5.26
C ARG A 39 1.06 1.42 5.89
N TRP A 40 -0.12 1.55 5.29
CA TRP A 40 -1.17 2.40 5.86
C TRP A 40 -1.59 1.90 7.23
N ALA A 41 -1.73 0.58 7.38
CA ALA A 41 -2.13 -0.01 8.66
C ALA A 41 -1.08 0.22 9.73
N LEU A 42 0.18 0.21 9.35
CA LEU A 42 1.28 0.43 10.29
C LEU A 42 1.39 1.89 10.69
N ASN A 43 1.34 2.79 9.70
CA ASN A 43 1.63 4.20 9.94
C ASN A 43 0.40 5.07 10.20
N SER A 44 -0.77 4.64 9.71
CA SER A 44 -1.98 5.45 9.80
C SER A 44 -3.21 4.58 10.08
N PRO A 45 -3.18 3.79 11.16
CA PRO A 45 -4.28 2.84 11.42
C PRO A 45 -5.62 3.54 11.61
N GLU A 46 -5.62 4.73 12.23
CA GLU A 46 -6.86 5.46 12.46
C GLU A 46 -7.48 5.92 11.15
N GLU A 47 -6.65 6.44 10.25
CA GLU A 47 -7.13 6.88 8.95
C GLU A 47 -7.63 5.71 8.12
N LEU A 48 -6.95 4.58 8.24
CA LEU A 48 -7.36 3.37 7.51
C LEU A 48 -8.72 2.88 7.99
N LYS A 49 -8.94 2.92 9.31
CA LYS A 49 -10.24 2.54 9.87
C LYS A 49 -11.34 3.49 9.42
N LYS A 50 -11.05 4.78 9.34
CA LYS A 50 -12.01 5.74 8.83
C LYS A 50 -12.37 5.43 7.38
N LEU A 51 -11.38 5.11 6.57
CA LEU A 51 -11.61 4.77 5.18
C LEU A 51 -12.47 3.51 5.06
N GLU A 52 -12.19 2.51 5.88
CA GLU A 52 -13.00 1.29 5.91
C GLU A 52 -14.45 1.61 6.29
N ALA A 53 -14.64 2.51 7.25
CA ALA A 53 -15.97 2.90 7.70
C ALA A 53 -16.75 3.66 6.63
N MET A 54 -16.05 4.33 5.72
CA MET A 54 -16.70 5.01 4.60
C MET A 54 -17.26 4.00 3.59
N GLY A 55 -16.70 2.80 3.57
CA GLY A 55 -17.17 1.75 2.69
C GLY A 55 -16.00 1.01 2.06
N THR A 56 -16.20 -0.29 1.83
CA THR A 56 -15.17 -1.11 1.21
C THR A 56 -14.79 -0.58 -0.16
N LEU A 57 -15.77 -0.12 -0.93
CA LEU A 57 -15.49 0.41 -2.26
C LEU A 57 -14.56 1.63 -2.19
N ASP A 58 -14.82 2.52 -1.24
CA ASP A 58 -13.97 3.71 -1.07
C ASP A 58 -12.54 3.30 -0.75
N LEU A 59 -12.38 2.30 0.10
CA LEU A 59 -11.06 1.79 0.44
C LEU A 59 -10.36 1.20 -0.79
N LEU A 60 -11.07 0.39 -1.56
CA LEU A 60 -10.50 -0.25 -2.74
C LEU A 60 -10.12 0.76 -3.80
N VAL A 61 -10.96 1.77 -4.01
CA VAL A 61 -10.66 2.83 -4.99
C VAL A 61 -9.42 3.61 -4.58
N THR A 62 -9.34 3.98 -3.31
CA THR A 62 -8.19 4.72 -2.80
C THR A 62 -6.91 3.91 -2.93
N LEU A 63 -6.99 2.62 -2.59
CA LEU A 63 -5.83 1.73 -2.70
C LEU A 63 -5.41 1.59 -4.16
N ASP A 64 -6.36 1.44 -5.05
CA ASP A 64 -6.07 1.28 -6.48
C ASP A 64 -5.41 2.52 -7.06
N GLN A 65 -5.88 3.71 -6.66
CA GLN A 65 -5.28 4.96 -7.10
C GLN A 65 -3.83 5.07 -6.64
N GLN A 66 -3.58 4.75 -5.37
CA GLN A 66 -2.23 4.82 -4.84
C GLN A 66 -1.32 3.78 -5.49
N ALA A 67 -1.82 2.57 -5.68
CA ALA A 67 -1.04 1.52 -6.33
C ALA A 67 -0.66 1.92 -7.77
N THR A 68 -1.58 2.56 -8.47
CA THR A 68 -1.32 3.02 -9.83
C THR A 68 -0.22 4.08 -9.85
N ILE A 69 -0.30 5.04 -8.93
CA ILE A 69 0.70 6.10 -8.84
C ILE A 69 2.08 5.53 -8.55
N GLU A 70 2.15 4.66 -7.53
CA GLU A 70 3.43 4.10 -7.13
C GLU A 70 4.00 3.15 -8.17
N ASN A 71 3.15 2.34 -8.79
CA ASN A 71 3.61 1.43 -9.83
C ASN A 71 4.18 2.18 -11.02
N ARG A 72 3.52 3.26 -11.42
CA ARG A 72 3.99 4.08 -12.52
C ARG A 72 5.35 4.71 -12.19
N ALA A 73 5.49 5.23 -10.97
CA ALA A 73 6.75 5.83 -10.54
C ALA A 73 7.87 4.80 -10.50
N LEU A 74 7.60 3.62 -9.94
CA LEU A 74 8.62 2.59 -9.79
C LEU A 74 9.00 1.93 -11.11
N SER A 75 8.17 2.08 -12.13
CA SER A 75 8.44 1.50 -13.45
C SER A 75 9.25 2.43 -14.34
N SER A 76 9.56 3.63 -13.88
CA SER A 76 10.32 4.59 -14.68
C SER A 76 11.79 4.20 -14.78
N GLU A 77 12.47 4.73 -15.79
CA GLU A 77 13.90 4.47 -15.97
C GLU A 77 14.71 5.02 -14.79
N THR A 78 14.34 6.19 -14.30
CA THR A 78 15.02 6.80 -13.15
C THR A 78 14.93 5.88 -11.93
N SER A 79 13.74 5.32 -11.69
CA SER A 79 13.56 4.40 -10.56
C SER A 79 14.37 3.14 -10.73
N ARG A 80 14.42 2.60 -11.94
CA ARG A 80 15.18 1.39 -12.21
C ARG A 80 16.66 1.60 -11.92
N GLN A 81 17.20 2.75 -12.34
CA GLN A 81 18.60 3.06 -12.07
C GLN A 81 18.85 3.25 -10.58
N ALA A 82 17.93 3.90 -9.88
CA ALA A 82 18.07 4.08 -8.43
C ALA A 82 18.07 2.72 -7.73
N SER A 83 17.21 1.79 -8.16
CA SER A 83 17.16 0.46 -7.59
C SER A 83 18.49 -0.29 -7.80
N LEU A 84 19.09 -0.12 -8.96
CA LEU A 84 20.40 -0.73 -9.25
C LEU A 84 21.50 -0.20 -8.35
N ARG A 85 21.33 1.01 -7.81
CA ARG A 85 22.28 1.59 -6.87
C ARG A 85 21.98 1.18 -5.43
N GLY A 86 20.99 0.35 -5.21
CA GLY A 86 20.65 -0.16 -3.88
C GLY A 86 19.58 0.62 -3.14
N MET A 87 18.90 1.56 -3.78
CA MET A 87 17.81 2.27 -3.12
C MET A 87 16.59 1.38 -2.99
N SER A 88 15.92 1.45 -1.85
CA SER A 88 14.68 0.72 -1.65
C SER A 88 13.53 1.43 -2.37
N ASP A 89 12.43 0.71 -2.57
CA ASP A 89 11.26 1.31 -3.21
C ASP A 89 10.78 2.54 -2.46
N SER A 90 10.76 2.47 -1.12
CA SER A 90 10.33 3.62 -0.31
C SER A 90 11.25 4.83 -0.53
N GLU A 91 12.55 4.59 -0.57
CA GLU A 91 13.52 5.68 -0.81
C GLU A 91 13.31 6.30 -2.18
N ILE A 92 13.06 5.46 -3.19
CA ILE A 92 12.84 5.94 -4.55
C ILE A 92 11.59 6.81 -4.61
N LEU A 93 10.50 6.32 -4.02
CA LEU A 93 9.24 7.06 -4.04
C LEU A 93 9.37 8.40 -3.32
N GLU A 94 10.06 8.41 -2.18
CA GLU A 94 10.30 9.67 -1.46
C GLU A 94 11.11 10.64 -2.30
N SER A 95 12.14 10.15 -2.98
CA SER A 95 13.00 11.01 -3.79
C SER A 95 12.23 11.60 -4.99
N MET A 96 11.18 10.93 -5.42
CA MET A 96 10.34 11.41 -6.52
C MET A 96 9.18 12.28 -6.05
N GLY A 97 9.08 12.52 -4.75
CA GLY A 97 8.02 13.37 -4.21
C GLY A 97 6.66 12.71 -4.12
N ILE A 98 6.63 11.38 -4.15
CA ILE A 98 5.37 10.64 -4.05
C ILE A 98 4.92 10.61 -2.60
N ASP A 99 3.70 11.05 -2.34
CA ASP A 99 3.14 11.01 -1.00
C ASP A 99 2.64 9.60 -0.71
N MET A 100 3.29 8.95 0.25
CA MET A 100 2.96 7.58 0.61
C MET A 100 2.03 7.47 1.80
N SER A 101 1.66 8.60 2.39
CA SER A 101 0.78 8.57 3.55
C SER A 101 -0.68 8.44 3.11
N LEU A 102 -1.48 7.88 4.01
CA LEU A 102 -2.92 7.81 3.77
C LEU A 102 -3.56 9.04 4.36
N LYS A 103 -4.29 9.78 3.53
CA LYS A 103 -5.03 10.95 3.97
C LYS A 103 -6.48 10.76 3.60
N THR A 104 -7.35 10.88 4.57
CA THR A 104 -8.78 10.86 4.31
C THR A 104 -9.30 12.27 4.47
N THR A 105 -10.11 12.68 3.51
CA THR A 105 -10.80 13.95 3.64
C THR A 105 -12.14 13.62 4.23
N GLY A 106 -12.36 14.07 5.40
CA GLY A 106 -13.55 13.64 5.98
C GLY A 106 -14.37 14.50 6.71
#